data_34021fa8f03fdd9e1135e67661ca20eb
#
_entry.id   34021fa8f03fdd9e1135e67661ca20eb
#
_cell.length_a   1.000
_cell.length_b   1.000
_cell.length_c   1.000
_cell.angle_alpha   90.00
_cell.angle_beta   90.00
_cell.angle_gamma   90.00
#
_symmetry.space_group_name_H-M   'P 1'
#
loop_
_entity.id
_entity.type
_entity.pdbx_description
1 polymer ?
#
loop_
_entity_poly.entity_id
_entity_poly.type
_entity_poly.pdbx_seq_one_letter_code
_entity_poly.pdbx_strand_id
1 'polypeptide(L)'
;QGLPQDLTKGVELLESAAYRGSKAAQADLAHALLDGIGTSVNTAKALYWLRLAAAQGDEQSALEAARILRDGESPSVHSENKQTLNESTVLSPQNTHQAIFNTDHRQAEKYFTEAAKAGIPEAQYELAELLRRREVSERDPAAARKWMREAAFSGIVDAQFRIGVANWSGIGGKVDQREAVRWLCRAAEGGSAKAAAMLAGFLMTGNGLAYSPARAWALFMRAAKMGNENAAATAKILERQLPLQEKRVQRSLLRIKDSKTFLEKLIPRSER
;
A
#
# COMPACT_ATOMS: atom_id res chain seq x y z
N GLN A 1 -7.78 -10.22 -40.25
CA GLN A 1 -7.02 -8.96 -40.15
C GLN A 1 -7.99 -7.95 -39.59
N GLY A 2 -7.79 -7.51 -38.32
CA GLY A 2 -8.61 -6.49 -37.69
C GLY A 2 -8.38 -5.12 -38.33
N LEU A 3 -9.43 -4.30 -38.33
CA LEU A 3 -9.31 -2.89 -38.74
C LEU A 3 -8.26 -2.18 -37.85
N PRO A 4 -7.43 -1.28 -38.40
CA PRO A 4 -6.52 -0.49 -37.61
C PRO A 4 -7.31 0.27 -36.54
N GLN A 5 -6.86 0.16 -35.29
CA GLN A 5 -7.49 0.89 -34.18
C GLN A 5 -7.25 2.38 -34.35
N ASP A 6 -8.31 3.12 -34.60
CA ASP A 6 -8.28 4.59 -34.55
C ASP A 6 -8.53 5.04 -33.11
N LEU A 7 -7.45 5.12 -32.35
CA LEU A 7 -7.50 5.49 -30.93
C LEU A 7 -8.06 6.89 -30.71
N THR A 8 -7.76 7.82 -31.60
CA THR A 8 -8.28 9.19 -31.52
C THR A 8 -9.79 9.22 -31.67
N LYS A 9 -10.31 8.48 -32.64
CA LYS A 9 -11.74 8.36 -32.84
C LYS A 9 -12.43 7.63 -31.69
N GLY A 10 -11.74 6.67 -31.06
CA GLY A 10 -12.17 6.02 -29.83
C GLY A 10 -12.37 7.01 -28.69
N VAL A 11 -11.42 7.93 -28.49
CA VAL A 11 -11.50 8.98 -27.47
C VAL A 11 -12.64 9.95 -27.76
N GLU A 12 -12.84 10.38 -29.02
CA GLU A 12 -13.99 11.23 -29.40
C GLU A 12 -15.34 10.59 -29.05
N LEU A 13 -15.49 9.29 -29.29
CA LEU A 13 -16.69 8.54 -28.92
C LEU A 13 -16.88 8.45 -27.40
N LEU A 14 -15.77 8.21 -26.65
CA LEU A 14 -15.78 8.22 -25.19
C LEU A 14 -16.17 9.60 -24.65
N GLU A 15 -15.61 10.69 -25.21
CA GLU A 15 -16.00 12.06 -24.83
C GLU A 15 -17.51 12.29 -25.03
N SER A 16 -18.04 11.93 -26.20
CA SER A 16 -19.47 12.06 -26.49
C SER A 16 -20.32 11.29 -25.49
N ALA A 17 -19.96 10.07 -25.15
CA ALA A 17 -20.70 9.25 -24.19
C ALA A 17 -20.56 9.77 -22.74
N ALA A 18 -19.36 10.25 -22.36
CA ALA A 18 -19.09 10.84 -21.04
C ALA A 18 -19.88 12.12 -20.80
N TYR A 19 -19.99 13.01 -21.81
CA TYR A 19 -20.83 14.20 -21.76
C TYR A 19 -22.34 13.87 -21.68
N ARG A 20 -22.78 12.72 -22.18
CA ARG A 20 -24.14 12.21 -22.03
C ARG A 20 -24.40 11.57 -20.67
N GLY A 21 -23.41 11.54 -19.78
CA GLY A 21 -23.52 11.05 -18.41
C GLY A 21 -23.21 9.57 -18.23
N SER A 22 -22.67 8.88 -19.23
CA SER A 22 -22.25 7.47 -19.07
C SER A 22 -21.12 7.35 -18.06
N LYS A 23 -21.38 6.73 -16.92
CA LYS A 23 -20.40 6.49 -15.86
C LYS A 23 -19.16 5.73 -16.39
N ALA A 24 -19.39 4.65 -17.14
CA ALA A 24 -18.31 3.86 -17.71
C ALA A 24 -17.46 4.68 -18.69
N ALA A 25 -18.08 5.45 -19.58
CA ALA A 25 -17.34 6.30 -20.52
C ALA A 25 -16.56 7.42 -19.82
N GLN A 26 -17.05 7.94 -18.69
CA GLN A 26 -16.32 8.92 -17.87
C GLN A 26 -15.05 8.30 -17.28
N ALA A 27 -15.13 7.08 -16.73
CA ALA A 27 -14.00 6.35 -16.21
C ALA A 27 -12.97 6.02 -17.32
N ASP A 28 -13.44 5.45 -18.43
CA ASP A 28 -12.57 5.07 -19.56
C ASP A 28 -11.88 6.28 -20.20
N LEU A 29 -12.59 7.41 -20.33
CA LEU A 29 -12.02 8.67 -20.83
C LEU A 29 -10.96 9.22 -19.87
N ALA A 30 -11.19 9.11 -18.57
CA ALA A 30 -10.22 9.52 -17.59
C ALA A 30 -8.93 8.69 -17.70
N HIS A 31 -9.02 7.36 -17.84
CA HIS A 31 -7.86 6.50 -18.07
C HIS A 31 -7.13 6.87 -19.38
N ALA A 32 -7.87 7.08 -20.47
CA ALA A 32 -7.27 7.52 -21.73
C ALA A 32 -6.50 8.84 -21.59
N LEU A 33 -7.01 9.78 -20.78
CA LEU A 33 -6.34 11.06 -20.47
C LEU A 33 -5.14 10.91 -19.52
N LEU A 34 -5.14 9.91 -18.62
CA LEU A 34 -4.00 9.62 -17.73
C LEU A 34 -2.85 8.96 -18.50
N ASP A 35 -3.19 8.01 -19.37
CA ASP A 35 -2.22 7.18 -20.09
C ASP A 35 -1.79 7.79 -21.45
N GLY A 36 -2.49 8.83 -21.92
CA GLY A 36 -2.24 9.44 -23.23
C GLY A 36 -2.67 8.54 -24.40
N ILE A 37 -3.66 7.67 -24.20
CA ILE A 37 -4.14 6.74 -25.22
C ILE A 37 -5.12 7.45 -26.16
N GLY A 38 -4.71 7.67 -27.41
CA GLY A 38 -5.50 8.39 -28.42
C GLY A 38 -5.67 9.90 -28.16
N THR A 39 -5.06 10.43 -27.11
CA THR A 39 -5.08 11.84 -26.71
C THR A 39 -3.78 12.21 -25.99
N SER A 40 -3.54 13.48 -25.73
CA SER A 40 -2.43 13.91 -24.86
C SER A 40 -2.78 13.70 -23.40
N VAL A 41 -1.76 13.38 -22.58
CA VAL A 41 -1.91 13.25 -21.12
C VAL A 41 -2.46 14.56 -20.53
N ASN A 42 -3.53 14.44 -19.75
CA ASN A 42 -4.14 15.57 -19.05
C ASN A 42 -4.78 15.15 -17.73
N THR A 43 -3.99 15.19 -16.66
CA THR A 43 -4.42 14.79 -15.32
C THR A 43 -5.56 15.63 -14.76
N ALA A 44 -5.60 16.94 -15.08
CA ALA A 44 -6.68 17.81 -14.60
C ALA A 44 -8.04 17.44 -15.22
N LYS A 45 -8.08 17.16 -16.53
CA LYS A 45 -9.30 16.66 -17.19
C LYS A 45 -9.65 15.26 -16.72
N ALA A 46 -8.67 14.38 -16.52
CA ALA A 46 -8.90 13.04 -15.99
C ALA A 46 -9.54 13.10 -14.59
N LEU A 47 -9.01 13.92 -13.69
CA LEU A 47 -9.57 14.13 -12.36
C LEU A 47 -11.02 14.64 -12.40
N TYR A 48 -11.31 15.53 -13.34
CA TYR A 48 -12.69 16.01 -13.55
C TYR A 48 -13.64 14.84 -13.89
N TRP A 49 -13.26 13.98 -14.83
CA TRP A 49 -14.08 12.85 -15.24
C TRP A 49 -14.19 11.76 -14.17
N LEU A 50 -13.07 11.47 -13.46
CA LEU A 50 -13.09 10.55 -12.31
C LEU A 50 -14.05 11.02 -11.21
N ARG A 51 -14.08 12.31 -10.91
CA ARG A 51 -15.02 12.88 -9.93
C ARG A 51 -16.48 12.72 -10.35
N LEU A 52 -16.78 12.87 -11.64
CA LEU A 52 -18.13 12.67 -12.15
C LEU A 52 -18.55 11.21 -12.09
N ALA A 53 -17.66 10.29 -12.46
CA ALA A 53 -17.92 8.86 -12.34
C ALA A 53 -18.09 8.43 -10.86
N ALA A 54 -17.23 8.91 -9.96
CA ALA A 54 -17.33 8.67 -8.52
C ALA A 54 -18.66 9.18 -7.93
N ALA A 55 -19.11 10.36 -8.35
CA ALA A 55 -20.41 10.91 -7.93
C ALA A 55 -21.60 10.04 -8.37
N GLN A 56 -21.43 9.21 -9.40
CA GLN A 56 -22.39 8.21 -9.85
C GLN A 56 -22.18 6.82 -9.20
N GLY A 57 -21.35 6.74 -8.15
CA GLY A 57 -21.07 5.50 -7.42
C GLY A 57 -20.08 4.58 -8.13
N ASP A 58 -19.07 5.12 -8.83
CA ASP A 58 -17.94 4.36 -9.32
C ASP A 58 -16.80 4.40 -8.31
N GLU A 59 -16.71 3.33 -7.52
CA GLU A 59 -15.76 3.26 -6.39
C GLU A 59 -14.29 3.24 -6.84
N GLN A 60 -14.02 2.67 -8.03
CA GLN A 60 -12.68 2.65 -8.59
C GLN A 60 -12.24 4.06 -9.01
N SER A 61 -13.12 4.80 -9.67
CA SER A 61 -12.89 6.22 -9.99
C SER A 61 -12.69 7.07 -8.73
N ALA A 62 -13.42 6.78 -7.64
CA ALA A 62 -13.19 7.45 -6.36
C ALA A 62 -11.79 7.16 -5.81
N LEU A 63 -11.34 5.91 -5.85
CA LEU A 63 -9.98 5.53 -5.43
C LEU A 63 -8.91 6.26 -6.24
N GLU A 64 -9.06 6.32 -7.55
CA GLU A 64 -8.09 6.97 -8.45
C GLU A 64 -8.08 8.49 -8.28
N ALA A 65 -9.25 9.12 -8.19
CA ALA A 65 -9.36 10.55 -7.88
C ALA A 65 -8.68 10.89 -6.54
N ALA A 66 -8.85 10.04 -5.53
CA ALA A 66 -8.22 10.22 -4.23
C ALA A 66 -6.69 10.13 -4.32
N ARG A 67 -6.15 9.20 -5.12
CA ARG A 67 -4.70 9.06 -5.34
C ARG A 67 -4.11 10.30 -6.00
N ILE A 68 -4.74 10.78 -7.07
CA ILE A 68 -4.32 12.01 -7.75
C ILE A 68 -4.32 13.21 -6.81
N LEU A 69 -5.38 13.37 -6.01
CA LEU A 69 -5.50 14.47 -5.05
C LEU A 69 -4.48 14.39 -3.89
N ARG A 70 -4.13 13.18 -3.46
CA ARG A 70 -3.11 12.96 -2.43
C ARG A 70 -1.71 13.29 -2.92
N ASP A 71 -1.37 12.83 -4.12
CA ASP A 71 -0.02 12.86 -4.64
C ASP A 71 0.32 14.22 -5.30
N GLY A 72 -0.70 15.03 -5.60
CA GLY A 72 -0.55 16.40 -6.11
C GLY A 72 -0.03 16.51 -7.54
N GLU A 73 0.52 15.41 -8.11
CA GLU A 73 0.98 15.31 -9.49
C GLU A 73 0.86 13.87 -9.98
N SER A 74 0.49 13.72 -11.25
CA SER A 74 0.53 12.43 -11.92
C SER A 74 1.95 11.89 -12.04
N PRO A 75 2.21 10.58 -11.90
CA PRO A 75 3.54 10.00 -12.05
C PRO A 75 4.19 10.15 -13.44
N SER A 76 3.54 10.76 -14.40
CA SER A 76 3.97 10.77 -15.80
C SER A 76 4.34 12.14 -16.40
N VAL A 77 4.50 13.20 -15.61
CA VAL A 77 4.99 14.48 -16.18
C VAL A 77 6.42 14.76 -15.76
N HIS A 78 7.36 13.92 -16.21
CA HIS A 78 8.70 14.34 -16.55
C HIS A 78 8.68 14.71 -18.03
N SER A 79 8.30 15.95 -18.36
CA SER A 79 8.91 16.74 -19.46
C SER A 79 8.14 18.05 -19.67
N GLU A 80 8.87 19.14 -19.50
CA GLU A 80 8.80 20.34 -20.35
C GLU A 80 7.43 21.02 -20.56
N ASN A 81 6.94 21.78 -19.56
CA ASN A 81 6.43 23.13 -19.84
C ASN A 81 6.27 23.96 -18.56
N LYS A 82 7.42 24.48 -18.09
CA LYS A 82 7.47 25.59 -17.12
C LYS A 82 7.42 26.93 -17.84
N GLN A 83 6.45 27.18 -18.70
CA GLN A 83 6.24 28.51 -19.26
C GLN A 83 4.75 28.69 -19.56
N THR A 84 4.17 29.67 -18.94
CA THR A 84 2.89 30.37 -19.10
C THR A 84 1.90 30.16 -17.97
N LEU A 85 2.23 30.66 -16.79
CA LEU A 85 1.24 31.27 -15.89
C LEU A 85 1.70 32.70 -15.62
N ASN A 86 0.96 33.64 -16.19
CA ASN A 86 1.19 35.06 -16.03
C ASN A 86 1.18 35.50 -14.58
N GLU A 87 2.22 36.21 -14.21
CA GLU A 87 2.37 37.00 -13.00
C GLU A 87 1.27 38.05 -12.90
N SER A 88 0.29 37.83 -12.08
CA SER A 88 -0.43 38.94 -11.41
C SER A 88 -1.46 38.38 -10.40
N THR A 89 -1.00 37.79 -9.32
CA THR A 89 -1.70 37.87 -8.03
C THR A 89 -0.67 37.55 -6.94
N VAL A 90 -0.14 38.60 -6.33
CA VAL A 90 0.80 38.52 -5.22
C VAL A 90 0.06 38.04 -3.96
N LEU A 91 0.08 36.75 -3.75
CA LEU A 91 -0.10 36.14 -2.41
C LEU A 91 1.17 35.33 -2.15
N SER A 92 1.78 35.52 -1.01
CA SER A 92 3.09 34.97 -0.68
C SER A 92 3.16 33.44 -0.93
N PRO A 93 4.24 32.93 -1.57
CA PRO A 93 4.31 31.54 -2.05
C PRO A 93 4.17 30.46 -0.96
N GLN A 94 4.42 30.80 0.28
CA GLN A 94 4.41 29.84 1.38
C GLN A 94 3.01 29.49 1.90
N ASN A 95 2.04 30.40 1.87
CA ASN A 95 0.69 30.16 2.38
C ASN A 95 -0.25 29.55 1.33
N THR A 96 -0.01 29.75 0.04
CA THR A 96 -0.82 29.16 -1.03
C THR A 96 -0.54 27.67 -1.23
N HIS A 97 0.72 27.25 -1.13
CA HIS A 97 1.06 25.83 -1.21
C HIS A 97 0.48 25.03 -0.04
N GLN A 98 0.54 25.58 1.19
CA GLN A 98 -0.01 24.91 2.37
C GLN A 98 -1.55 24.79 2.30
N ALA A 99 -2.23 25.81 1.82
CA ALA A 99 -3.69 25.81 1.70
C ALA A 99 -4.18 24.87 0.58
N ILE A 100 -3.45 24.78 -0.53
CA ILE A 100 -3.73 23.85 -1.65
C ILE A 100 -3.50 22.41 -1.20
N PHE A 101 -2.39 22.12 -0.51
CA PHE A 101 -2.11 20.79 0.03
C PHE A 101 -3.17 20.34 1.05
N ASN A 102 -3.60 21.21 1.95
CA ASN A 102 -4.63 20.86 2.94
C ASN A 102 -5.99 20.59 2.30
N THR A 103 -6.36 21.34 1.26
CA THR A 103 -7.64 21.15 0.55
C THR A 103 -7.64 19.85 -0.21
N ASP A 104 -6.56 19.48 -0.87
CA ASP A 104 -6.43 18.26 -1.65
C ASP A 104 -6.41 17.01 -0.74
N HIS A 105 -5.72 17.06 0.38
CA HIS A 105 -5.76 15.96 1.36
C HIS A 105 -7.15 15.73 1.96
N ARG A 106 -7.93 16.77 2.22
CA ARG A 106 -9.31 16.62 2.70
C ARG A 106 -10.23 16.02 1.64
N GLN A 107 -10.07 16.44 0.39
CA GLN A 107 -10.84 15.85 -0.71
C GLN A 107 -10.40 14.40 -0.97
N ALA A 108 -9.10 14.11 -0.94
CA ALA A 108 -8.57 12.76 -1.05
C ALA A 108 -9.15 11.84 0.02
N GLU A 109 -9.19 12.31 1.28
CA GLU A 109 -9.79 11.54 2.38
C GLU A 109 -11.27 11.22 2.16
N LYS A 110 -12.05 12.19 1.64
CA LYS A 110 -13.46 11.96 1.33
C LYS A 110 -13.61 10.83 0.32
N TYR A 111 -12.88 10.87 -0.80
CA TYR A 111 -12.95 9.85 -1.83
C TYR A 111 -12.38 8.50 -1.36
N PHE A 112 -11.27 8.49 -0.61
CA PHE A 112 -10.79 7.24 0.01
C PHE A 112 -11.81 6.66 0.98
N THR A 113 -12.54 7.50 1.73
CA THR A 113 -13.57 7.04 2.66
C THR A 113 -14.76 6.44 1.93
N GLU A 114 -15.18 7.02 0.82
CA GLU A 114 -16.27 6.50 -0.03
C GLU A 114 -15.88 5.13 -0.60
N ALA A 115 -14.72 5.01 -1.22
CA ALA A 115 -14.22 3.76 -1.78
C ALA A 115 -13.95 2.69 -0.70
N ALA A 116 -13.43 3.09 0.49
CA ALA A 116 -13.18 2.17 1.60
C ALA A 116 -14.49 1.61 2.19
N LYS A 117 -15.54 2.44 2.30
CA LYS A 117 -16.89 2.00 2.73
C LYS A 117 -17.52 1.05 1.73
N ALA A 118 -17.26 1.22 0.44
CA ALA A 118 -17.69 0.30 -0.61
C ALA A 118 -16.93 -1.05 -0.57
N GLY A 119 -15.91 -1.17 0.28
CA GLY A 119 -15.18 -2.42 0.51
C GLY A 119 -13.93 -2.59 -0.35
N ILE A 120 -13.44 -1.56 -1.04
CA ILE A 120 -12.22 -1.63 -1.85
C ILE A 120 -11.00 -1.74 -0.92
N PRO A 121 -10.25 -2.86 -0.94
CA PRO A 121 -9.16 -3.11 0.00
C PRO A 121 -8.04 -2.09 -0.09
N GLU A 122 -7.70 -1.66 -1.30
CA GLU A 122 -6.67 -0.67 -1.56
C GLU A 122 -7.07 0.69 -0.97
N ALA A 123 -8.35 1.08 -1.10
CA ALA A 123 -8.87 2.32 -0.52
C ALA A 123 -8.84 2.28 1.02
N GLN A 124 -9.18 1.13 1.62
CA GLN A 124 -9.09 0.93 3.07
C GLN A 124 -7.64 1.09 3.57
N TYR A 125 -6.67 0.52 2.83
CA TYR A 125 -5.24 0.65 3.15
C TYR A 125 -4.77 2.11 3.02
N GLU A 126 -5.09 2.78 1.91
CA GLU A 126 -4.68 4.16 1.66
C GLU A 126 -5.30 5.15 2.65
N LEU A 127 -6.58 4.95 3.00
CA LEU A 127 -7.24 5.74 4.05
C LEU A 127 -6.56 5.56 5.41
N ALA A 128 -6.24 4.32 5.77
CA ALA A 128 -5.53 4.03 7.01
C ALA A 128 -4.15 4.70 7.06
N GLU A 129 -3.40 4.69 5.95
CA GLU A 129 -2.11 5.38 5.83
C GLU A 129 -2.26 6.91 5.92
N LEU A 130 -3.29 7.48 5.29
CA LEU A 130 -3.59 8.90 5.35
C LEU A 130 -3.86 9.34 6.80
N LEU A 131 -4.77 8.61 7.49
CA LEU A 131 -5.11 8.89 8.89
C LEU A 131 -3.91 8.75 9.83
N ARG A 132 -3.01 7.81 9.54
CA ARG A 132 -1.79 7.60 10.33
C ARG A 132 -0.75 8.71 10.14
N ARG A 133 -0.67 9.29 8.93
CA ARG A 133 0.35 10.30 8.55
C ARG A 133 -0.01 11.73 8.94
N ARG A 134 -1.24 12.01 9.33
CA ARG A 134 -1.68 13.34 9.76
C ARG A 134 -0.77 13.94 10.83
N GLU A 135 -0.78 15.25 10.96
CA GLU A 135 -0.11 15.93 12.07
C GLU A 135 -0.58 15.37 13.41
N VAL A 136 0.28 15.44 14.43
CA VAL A 136 0.03 14.78 15.72
C VAL A 136 -1.32 15.16 16.34
N SER A 137 -1.75 16.41 16.16
CA SER A 137 -3.03 16.95 16.66
C SER A 137 -4.27 16.40 15.95
N GLU A 138 -4.13 15.91 14.70
CA GLU A 138 -5.23 15.44 13.86
C GLU A 138 -5.22 13.93 13.64
N ARG A 139 -4.27 13.21 14.25
CA ARG A 139 -4.17 11.76 14.11
C ARG A 139 -5.34 11.08 14.79
N ASP A 140 -5.94 10.12 14.06
CA ASP A 140 -6.87 9.14 14.62
C ASP A 140 -6.28 7.73 14.48
N PRO A 141 -5.44 7.30 15.44
CA PRO A 141 -4.80 6.00 15.35
C PRO A 141 -5.80 4.85 15.51
N ALA A 142 -6.95 5.06 16.14
CA ALA A 142 -7.98 4.05 16.29
C ALA A 142 -8.72 3.82 14.96
N ALA A 143 -9.11 4.89 14.29
CA ALA A 143 -9.70 4.80 12.95
C ALA A 143 -8.70 4.24 11.92
N ALA A 144 -7.43 4.68 11.95
CA ALA A 144 -6.38 4.13 11.10
C ALA A 144 -6.21 2.62 11.32
N ARG A 145 -6.18 2.17 12.59
CA ARG A 145 -6.09 0.73 12.93
C ARG A 145 -7.31 -0.05 12.44
N LYS A 146 -8.51 0.53 12.53
CA LYS A 146 -9.73 -0.11 12.04
C LYS A 146 -9.64 -0.37 10.53
N TRP A 147 -9.38 0.66 9.73
CA TRP A 147 -9.28 0.52 8.28
C TRP A 147 -8.11 -0.37 7.85
N MET A 148 -6.97 -0.27 8.55
CA MET A 148 -5.83 -1.15 8.31
C MET A 148 -6.17 -2.62 8.54
N ARG A 149 -7.03 -2.93 9.53
CA ARG A 149 -7.50 -4.29 9.82
C ARG A 149 -8.41 -4.81 8.71
N GLU A 150 -9.33 -4.01 8.20
CA GLU A 150 -10.20 -4.39 7.07
C GLU A 150 -9.36 -4.73 5.83
N ALA A 151 -8.43 -3.86 5.46
CA ALA A 151 -7.50 -4.11 4.35
C ALA A 151 -6.65 -5.39 4.57
N ALA A 152 -6.22 -5.66 5.79
CA ALA A 152 -5.47 -6.86 6.15
C ALA A 152 -6.30 -8.13 6.03
N PHE A 153 -7.57 -8.11 6.41
CA PHE A 153 -8.51 -9.23 6.20
C PHE A 153 -8.74 -9.50 4.71
N SER A 154 -8.76 -8.47 3.88
CA SER A 154 -8.88 -8.57 2.42
C SER A 154 -7.59 -9.06 1.73
N GLY A 155 -6.49 -9.28 2.50
CA GLY A 155 -5.27 -9.89 1.97
C GLY A 155 -4.16 -8.91 1.60
N ILE A 156 -4.31 -7.60 1.81
CA ILE A 156 -3.24 -6.63 1.55
C ILE A 156 -2.05 -6.91 2.47
N VAL A 157 -0.94 -7.37 1.90
CA VAL A 157 0.25 -7.84 2.63
C VAL A 157 0.86 -6.75 3.50
N ASP A 158 0.95 -5.53 2.98
CA ASP A 158 1.46 -4.39 3.73
C ASP A 158 0.52 -4.01 4.90
N ALA A 159 -0.80 -4.14 4.71
CA ALA A 159 -1.76 -3.94 5.79
C ALA A 159 -1.62 -5.01 6.87
N GLN A 160 -1.42 -6.28 6.49
CA GLN A 160 -1.16 -7.38 7.44
C GLN A 160 0.11 -7.12 8.26
N PHE A 161 1.19 -6.67 7.63
CA PHE A 161 2.41 -6.28 8.35
C PHE A 161 2.13 -5.13 9.32
N ARG A 162 1.47 -4.05 8.87
CA ARG A 162 1.20 -2.87 9.70
C ARG A 162 0.27 -3.14 10.85
N ILE A 163 -0.78 -3.94 10.68
CA ILE A 163 -1.67 -4.33 11.79
C ILE A 163 -0.94 -5.23 12.78
N GLY A 164 0.00 -6.07 12.30
CA GLY A 164 0.89 -6.85 13.17
C GLY A 164 1.75 -5.94 14.05
N VAL A 165 2.37 -4.91 13.47
CA VAL A 165 3.15 -3.90 14.21
C VAL A 165 2.26 -3.12 15.18
N ALA A 166 1.05 -2.70 14.78
CA ALA A 166 0.13 -1.96 15.63
C ALA A 166 -0.34 -2.79 16.83
N ASN A 167 -0.61 -4.10 16.64
CA ASN A 167 -0.95 -5.01 17.73
C ASN A 167 0.24 -5.21 18.70
N TRP A 168 1.46 -5.24 18.18
CA TRP A 168 2.66 -5.37 19.00
C TRP A 168 2.91 -4.13 19.86
N SER A 169 2.80 -2.94 19.27
CA SER A 169 3.10 -1.65 19.91
C SER A 169 1.93 -1.02 20.65
N GLY A 170 0.70 -1.51 20.47
CA GLY A 170 -0.51 -0.91 21.04
C GLY A 170 -0.97 0.37 20.32
N ILE A 171 -0.42 0.71 19.15
CA ILE A 171 -0.84 1.90 18.40
C ILE A 171 -2.30 1.76 17.97
N GLY A 172 -3.13 2.72 18.38
CA GLY A 172 -4.56 2.74 18.09
C GLY A 172 -5.39 1.69 18.83
N GLY A 173 -4.85 1.06 19.88
CA GLY A 173 -5.57 0.09 20.69
C GLY A 173 -4.68 -0.63 21.70
N LYS A 174 -5.16 -1.73 22.25
CA LYS A 174 -4.42 -2.55 23.22
C LYS A 174 -3.30 -3.35 22.53
N VAL A 175 -2.22 -3.60 23.28
CA VAL A 175 -1.17 -4.55 22.90
C VAL A 175 -1.75 -5.96 22.91
N ASP A 176 -1.51 -6.70 21.82
CA ASP A 176 -1.82 -8.12 21.69
C ASP A 176 -0.71 -8.81 20.91
N GLN A 177 0.24 -9.39 21.63
CA GLN A 177 1.42 -10.04 21.06
C GLN A 177 1.06 -11.29 20.23
N ARG A 178 0.04 -12.04 20.64
CA ARG A 178 -0.40 -13.24 19.89
C ARG A 178 -1.01 -12.83 18.56
N GLU A 179 -1.91 -11.85 18.59
CA GLU A 179 -2.51 -11.34 17.35
C GLU A 179 -1.45 -10.69 16.45
N ALA A 180 -0.45 -10.01 17.02
CA ALA A 180 0.69 -9.47 16.27
C ALA A 180 1.44 -10.57 15.51
N VAL A 181 1.80 -11.68 16.18
CA VAL A 181 2.47 -12.82 15.55
C VAL A 181 1.62 -13.43 14.44
N ARG A 182 0.31 -13.59 14.65
CA ARG A 182 -0.60 -14.13 13.62
C ARG A 182 -0.59 -13.27 12.35
N TRP A 183 -0.73 -11.96 12.49
CA TRP A 183 -0.71 -11.04 11.35
C TRP A 183 0.65 -10.99 10.65
N LEU A 184 1.74 -10.99 11.41
CA LEU A 184 3.09 -11.05 10.86
C LEU A 184 3.37 -12.36 10.12
N CYS A 185 2.85 -13.51 10.61
CA CYS A 185 2.92 -14.77 9.87
C CYS A 185 2.19 -14.67 8.53
N ARG A 186 0.95 -14.15 8.50
CA ARG A 186 0.19 -13.94 7.26
C ARG A 186 0.94 -13.03 6.27
N ALA A 187 1.48 -11.92 6.77
CA ALA A 187 2.27 -11.01 5.94
C ALA A 187 3.53 -11.69 5.38
N ALA A 188 4.23 -12.50 6.18
CA ALA A 188 5.40 -13.24 5.73
C ALA A 188 5.04 -14.38 4.75
N GLU A 189 3.89 -15.01 4.92
CA GLU A 189 3.30 -15.96 3.96
C GLU A 189 3.01 -15.27 2.62
N GLY A 190 2.51 -14.03 2.66
CA GLY A 190 2.29 -13.17 1.49
C GLY A 190 3.55 -12.56 0.89
N GLY A 191 4.74 -12.89 1.40
CA GLY A 191 6.02 -12.42 0.84
C GLY A 191 6.61 -11.17 1.49
N SER A 192 6.11 -10.72 2.63
CA SER A 192 6.69 -9.57 3.34
C SER A 192 8.03 -9.91 3.99
N ALA A 193 9.12 -9.43 3.39
CA ALA A 193 10.47 -9.54 3.98
C ALA A 193 10.58 -8.84 5.34
N LYS A 194 9.86 -7.73 5.53
CA LYS A 194 9.82 -6.99 6.80
C LYS A 194 9.16 -7.82 7.90
N ALA A 195 8.05 -8.49 7.59
CA ALA A 195 7.37 -9.37 8.55
C ALA A 195 8.22 -10.58 8.93
N ALA A 196 8.88 -11.21 7.97
CA ALA A 196 9.79 -12.32 8.23
C ALA A 196 10.97 -11.90 9.12
N ALA A 197 11.57 -10.74 8.87
CA ALA A 197 12.65 -10.19 9.69
C ALA A 197 12.18 -9.85 11.12
N MET A 198 10.96 -9.33 11.29
CA MET A 198 10.40 -9.02 12.61
C MET A 198 10.10 -10.28 13.43
N LEU A 199 9.52 -11.32 12.79
CA LEU A 199 9.34 -12.63 13.43
C LEU A 199 10.68 -13.26 13.85
N ALA A 200 11.72 -13.10 13.03
CA ALA A 200 13.07 -13.52 13.39
C ALA A 200 13.59 -12.78 14.64
N GLY A 201 13.35 -11.48 14.74
CA GLY A 201 13.64 -10.70 15.94
C GLY A 201 12.91 -11.22 17.17
N PHE A 202 11.65 -11.61 17.06
CA PHE A 202 10.90 -12.19 18.17
C PHE A 202 11.48 -13.54 18.63
N LEU A 203 11.93 -14.39 17.70
CA LEU A 203 12.62 -15.63 18.02
C LEU A 203 14.01 -15.40 18.65
N MET A 204 14.66 -14.27 18.39
CA MET A 204 15.94 -13.90 19.01
C MET A 204 15.79 -13.36 20.43
N THR A 205 14.66 -12.75 20.73
CA THR A 205 14.40 -12.12 22.03
C THR A 205 13.52 -12.97 22.96
N GLY A 206 12.81 -13.94 22.42
CA GLY A 206 11.80 -14.70 23.16
C GLY A 206 10.48 -13.93 23.38
N ASN A 207 10.34 -12.76 22.76
CA ASN A 207 9.15 -11.93 22.88
C ASN A 207 8.06 -12.40 21.91
N GLY A 208 6.96 -12.92 22.43
CA GLY A 208 5.82 -13.40 21.62
C GLY A 208 6.03 -14.75 20.94
N LEU A 209 7.27 -15.20 20.79
CA LEU A 209 7.67 -16.53 20.27
C LEU A 209 8.74 -17.14 21.17
N ALA A 210 8.79 -18.47 21.26
CA ALA A 210 9.82 -19.15 22.03
C ALA A 210 11.23 -18.87 21.45
N TYR A 211 12.17 -18.50 22.32
CA TYR A 211 13.56 -18.20 21.92
C TYR A 211 14.18 -19.33 21.11
N SER A 212 14.66 -19.00 19.92
CA SER A 212 15.33 -19.97 19.05
C SER A 212 16.19 -19.25 17.98
N PRO A 213 17.49 -19.06 18.23
CA PRO A 213 18.38 -18.45 17.25
C PRO A 213 18.47 -19.21 15.92
N ALA A 214 18.34 -20.53 15.95
CA ALA A 214 18.34 -21.34 14.72
C ALA A 214 17.13 -21.06 13.83
N ARG A 215 15.91 -21.00 14.42
CA ARG A 215 14.69 -20.61 13.69
C ARG A 215 14.77 -19.16 13.21
N ALA A 216 15.30 -18.25 14.03
CA ALA A 216 15.53 -16.87 13.66
C ALA A 216 16.47 -16.75 12.45
N TRP A 217 17.57 -17.50 12.44
CA TRP A 217 18.48 -17.54 11.31
C TRP A 217 17.77 -17.95 10.00
N ALA A 218 16.94 -18.99 10.04
CA ALA A 218 16.20 -19.42 8.85
C ALA A 218 15.25 -18.33 8.32
N LEU A 219 14.55 -17.60 9.22
CA LEU A 219 13.71 -16.46 8.83
C LEU A 219 14.50 -15.28 8.29
N PHE A 220 15.64 -14.94 8.90
CA PHE A 220 16.52 -13.90 8.35
C PHE A 220 17.06 -14.27 6.97
N MET A 221 17.45 -15.53 6.76
CA MET A 221 17.84 -16.03 5.44
C MET A 221 16.69 -15.94 4.41
N ARG A 222 15.46 -16.21 4.82
CA ARG A 222 14.28 -16.06 3.98
C ARG A 222 14.03 -14.59 3.64
N ALA A 223 14.06 -13.69 4.64
CA ALA A 223 13.92 -12.26 4.45
C ALA A 223 15.02 -11.68 3.54
N ALA A 224 16.24 -12.14 3.69
CA ALA A 224 17.36 -11.77 2.83
C ALA A 224 17.13 -12.13 1.36
N LYS A 225 16.60 -13.34 1.09
CA LYS A 225 16.22 -13.76 -0.28
C LYS A 225 15.10 -12.89 -0.88
N MET A 226 14.30 -12.26 -0.05
CA MET A 226 13.25 -11.31 -0.44
C MET A 226 13.77 -9.86 -0.54
N GLY A 227 15.09 -9.64 -0.48
CA GLY A 227 15.72 -8.32 -0.64
C GLY A 227 15.91 -7.51 0.65
N ASN A 228 15.76 -8.11 1.84
CA ASN A 228 16.03 -7.40 3.09
C ASN A 228 17.53 -7.47 3.44
N GLU A 229 18.27 -6.41 3.15
CA GLU A 229 19.73 -6.34 3.37
C GLU A 229 20.13 -6.44 4.85
N ASN A 230 19.36 -5.83 5.75
CA ASN A 230 19.61 -5.91 7.20
C ASN A 230 19.45 -7.36 7.69
N ALA A 231 18.45 -8.07 7.18
CA ALA A 231 18.27 -9.49 7.49
C ALA A 231 19.44 -10.34 6.95
N ALA A 232 19.98 -10.00 5.78
CA ALA A 232 21.15 -10.68 5.22
C ALA A 232 22.39 -10.51 6.12
N ALA A 233 22.63 -9.30 6.60
CA ALA A 233 23.76 -9.03 7.53
C ALA A 233 23.60 -9.81 8.84
N THR A 234 22.40 -9.77 9.43
CA THR A 234 22.11 -10.48 10.69
C THR A 234 22.22 -12.00 10.51
N ALA A 235 21.72 -12.55 9.40
CA ALA A 235 21.84 -13.97 9.09
C ALA A 235 23.30 -14.42 9.03
N LYS A 236 24.20 -13.64 8.42
CA LYS A 236 25.64 -13.95 8.37
C LYS A 236 26.28 -13.99 9.75
N ILE A 237 25.88 -13.09 10.66
CA ILE A 237 26.38 -13.07 12.05
C ILE A 237 25.93 -14.35 12.77
N LEU A 238 24.63 -14.67 12.73
CA LEU A 238 24.07 -15.86 13.36
C LEU A 238 24.64 -17.15 12.77
N GLU A 239 24.91 -17.19 11.47
CA GLU A 239 25.50 -18.36 10.82
C GLU A 239 26.87 -18.73 11.41
N ARG A 240 27.66 -17.75 11.87
CA ARG A 240 28.95 -18.01 12.53
C ARG A 240 28.81 -18.57 13.94
N GLN A 241 27.71 -18.22 14.62
CA GLN A 241 27.48 -18.56 16.03
C GLN A 241 26.71 -19.89 16.21
N LEU A 242 25.93 -20.31 15.22
CA LEU A 242 25.09 -21.50 15.34
C LEU A 242 25.89 -22.81 15.15
N PRO A 243 25.53 -23.86 15.92
CA PRO A 243 26.06 -25.23 15.75
C PRO A 243 25.74 -25.80 14.37
N LEU A 244 26.64 -26.64 13.83
CA LEU A 244 26.47 -27.22 12.50
C LEU A 244 25.23 -28.09 12.37
N GLN A 245 24.82 -28.80 13.42
CA GLN A 245 23.64 -29.66 13.43
C GLN A 245 22.36 -28.82 13.28
N GLU A 246 22.25 -27.71 14.03
CA GLU A 246 21.10 -26.79 13.93
C GLU A 246 21.02 -26.17 12.56
N LYS A 247 22.15 -25.73 11.98
CA LYS A 247 22.18 -25.21 10.61
C LYS A 247 21.69 -26.22 9.58
N ARG A 248 22.05 -27.52 9.72
CA ARG A 248 21.61 -28.57 8.79
C ARG A 248 20.10 -28.72 8.78
N VAL A 249 19.48 -28.75 9.97
CA VAL A 249 18.01 -28.84 10.11
C VAL A 249 17.34 -27.63 9.45
N GLN A 250 17.77 -26.43 9.77
CA GLN A 250 17.18 -25.21 9.24
C GLN A 250 17.42 -25.03 7.73
N ARG A 251 18.59 -25.46 7.20
CA ARG A 251 18.86 -25.46 5.76
C ARG A 251 17.92 -26.36 4.97
N SER A 252 17.47 -27.46 5.55
CA SER A 252 16.47 -28.32 4.90
C SER A 252 15.12 -27.59 4.74
N LEU A 253 14.73 -26.78 5.73
CA LEU A 253 13.51 -25.96 5.66
C LEU A 253 13.63 -24.85 4.61
N LEU A 254 14.80 -24.25 4.44
CA LEU A 254 15.02 -23.19 3.43
C LEU A 254 14.85 -23.67 1.98
N ARG A 255 14.84 -24.98 1.72
CA ARG A 255 14.54 -25.57 0.41
C ARG A 255 13.04 -25.52 0.08
N ILE A 256 12.17 -25.32 1.08
CA ILE A 256 10.72 -25.20 0.90
C ILE A 256 10.46 -23.88 0.19
N LYS A 257 9.93 -23.96 -1.05
CA LYS A 257 9.61 -22.76 -1.85
C LYS A 257 8.38 -22.04 -1.32
N ASP A 258 7.34 -22.80 -0.96
CA ASP A 258 6.10 -22.26 -0.46
C ASP A 258 6.28 -21.63 0.93
N SER A 259 5.94 -20.32 1.01
CA SER A 259 6.12 -19.53 2.22
C SER A 259 5.27 -20.01 3.38
N LYS A 260 4.03 -20.44 3.10
CA LYS A 260 3.09 -20.93 4.11
C LYS A 260 3.61 -22.22 4.74
N THR A 261 3.96 -23.22 3.93
CA THR A 261 4.51 -24.50 4.40
C THR A 261 5.84 -24.30 5.15
N PHE A 262 6.69 -23.38 4.71
CA PHE A 262 7.92 -23.04 5.41
C PHE A 262 7.63 -22.50 6.81
N LEU A 263 6.73 -21.52 6.93
CA LEU A 263 6.37 -20.91 8.21
C LEU A 263 5.62 -21.87 9.13
N GLU A 264 4.77 -22.75 8.60
CA GLU A 264 4.08 -23.76 9.41
C GLU A 264 5.02 -24.75 10.09
N LYS A 265 6.11 -25.10 9.41
CA LYS A 265 7.16 -25.96 9.98
C LYS A 265 8.10 -25.22 10.93
N LEU A 266 8.29 -23.91 10.70
CA LEU A 266 9.22 -23.11 11.49
C LEU A 266 8.59 -22.54 12.77
N ILE A 267 7.34 -22.09 12.68
CA ILE A 267 6.56 -21.54 13.80
C ILE A 267 5.29 -22.40 13.93
N PRO A 268 5.22 -23.30 14.90
CA PRO A 268 4.06 -24.15 15.10
C PRO A 268 2.79 -23.36 15.40
N ARG A 269 1.62 -23.93 15.07
CA ARG A 269 0.31 -23.27 15.31
C ARG A 269 0.07 -22.94 16.80
N SER A 270 0.68 -23.69 17.72
CA SER A 270 0.60 -23.43 19.16
C SER A 270 1.30 -22.12 19.58
N GLU A 271 2.25 -21.64 18.78
CA GLU A 271 3.01 -20.39 19.01
C GLU A 271 2.46 -19.19 18.21
N ARG A 272 1.52 -19.42 17.29
CA ARG A 272 0.94 -18.36 16.45
C ARG A 272 -0.27 -17.67 17.06
#